data_5510d881607792f086553b4862c77106
#
_entry.id   5510d881607792f086553b4862c77106
#
_cell.length_a   1.000
_cell.length_b   1.000
_cell.length_c   1.000
_cell.angle_alpha   90.00
_cell.angle_beta   90.00
_cell.angle_gamma   90.00
#
_symmetry.space_group_name_H-M   'P 1'
#
loop_
_entity.id
_entity.type
_entity.pdbx_description
1 polymer ?
#
loop_
_entity_poly.entity_id
_entity_poly.type
_entity_poly.pdbx_seq_one_letter_code
_entity_poly.pdbx_strand_id
1 'polypeptide(L)'
;MIKRLLSGLILMVAVNSQARQLQEPPTQIVYRFDDHRYLELKGWDCEGELWFTDTKRGIHSQVWSQFYRIFTKRFVHPSERYIAISAWGGGFTVSKDYGRTWSGAHYSPGENEPDGMNLPPYDDIISFTVVNDQGFLQTKHSLYMSSKPFDDPRLAAGGPGITYTLDDGDVYHIDPRSPGPAWGLDYITKRALKNDIAKYHTNYQNLPDKTPEVKNYTGWDHMRCDMDAGR
;
A
#
# COMPACT_ATOMS: atom_id res chain seq x y z
N MET A 1 -80.20 -36.86 25.31
CA MET A 1 -79.09 -36.71 24.32
C MET A 1 -78.43 -35.38 24.57
N ILE A 2 -77.25 -35.43 25.22
CA ILE A 2 -76.51 -34.24 25.60
C ILE A 2 -75.29 -34.17 24.69
N LYS A 3 -75.25 -33.15 23.79
CA LYS A 3 -74.10 -32.85 22.94
C LYS A 3 -73.10 -31.98 23.76
N ARG A 4 -71.95 -32.51 24.08
CA ARG A 4 -70.84 -31.73 24.65
C ARG A 4 -70.04 -31.04 23.52
N LEU A 5 -70.03 -29.73 23.53
CA LEU A 5 -69.12 -28.89 22.70
C LEU A 5 -67.79 -28.81 23.43
N LEU A 6 -66.71 -29.34 22.82
CA LEU A 6 -65.35 -29.07 23.22
C LEU A 6 -64.87 -27.78 22.52
N SER A 7 -64.65 -26.75 23.28
CA SER A 7 -63.97 -25.53 22.81
C SER A 7 -62.46 -25.72 22.93
N GLY A 8 -61.79 -25.88 21.81
CA GLY A 8 -60.34 -25.96 21.75
C GLY A 8 -59.74 -24.54 21.83
N LEU A 9 -59.00 -24.28 22.88
CA LEU A 9 -58.24 -23.03 23.06
C LEU A 9 -56.88 -23.19 22.32
N ILE A 10 -56.76 -22.51 21.17
CA ILE A 10 -55.50 -22.45 20.44
C ILE A 10 -54.63 -21.35 21.06
N LEU A 11 -53.57 -21.73 21.77
CA LEU A 11 -52.54 -20.86 22.32
C LEU A 11 -51.59 -20.47 21.16
N MET A 12 -51.74 -19.26 20.60
CA MET A 12 -50.72 -18.72 19.71
C MET A 12 -49.48 -18.27 20.52
N VAL A 13 -48.43 -19.02 20.42
CA VAL A 13 -47.12 -18.60 20.90
C VAL A 13 -46.50 -17.68 19.87
N ALA A 14 -46.53 -16.36 20.15
CA ALA A 14 -45.81 -15.39 19.35
C ALA A 14 -44.30 -15.55 19.59
N VAL A 15 -43.59 -16.16 18.66
CA VAL A 15 -42.13 -16.20 18.66
C VAL A 15 -41.62 -14.84 18.25
N ASN A 16 -41.25 -14.01 19.19
CA ASN A 16 -40.53 -12.77 18.93
C ASN A 16 -39.08 -13.12 18.44
N SER A 17 -38.94 -13.28 17.15
CA SER A 17 -37.63 -13.28 16.53
C SER A 17 -37.10 -11.85 16.51
N GLN A 18 -36.38 -11.46 17.57
CA GLN A 18 -35.53 -10.27 17.52
C GLN A 18 -34.42 -10.54 16.53
N ALA A 19 -34.60 -10.06 15.30
CA ALA A 19 -33.49 -9.96 14.36
C ALA A 19 -32.44 -9.05 15.03
N ARG A 20 -31.31 -9.63 15.45
CA ARG A 20 -30.13 -8.84 15.83
C ARG A 20 -29.81 -7.98 14.60
N GLN A 21 -30.03 -6.67 14.71
CA GLN A 21 -29.44 -5.72 13.78
C GLN A 21 -27.93 -5.98 13.80
N LEU A 22 -27.41 -6.46 12.68
CA LEU A 22 -25.95 -6.55 12.49
C LEU A 22 -25.45 -5.11 12.55
N GLN A 23 -24.74 -4.79 13.61
CA GLN A 23 -24.13 -3.48 13.76
C GLN A 23 -23.11 -3.31 12.64
N GLU A 24 -23.19 -2.21 11.89
CA GLU A 24 -22.22 -1.91 10.85
C GLU A 24 -20.83 -1.65 11.49
N PRO A 25 -19.76 -2.13 10.84
CA PRO A 25 -18.42 -1.87 11.35
C PRO A 25 -18.12 -0.37 11.36
N PRO A 26 -17.42 0.12 12.38
CA PRO A 26 -17.04 1.52 12.46
C PRO A 26 -16.05 1.89 11.35
N THR A 27 -16.08 3.17 10.96
CA THR A 27 -15.10 3.74 10.05
C THR A 27 -14.25 4.75 10.80
N GLN A 28 -12.92 4.63 10.68
CA GLN A 28 -11.95 5.50 11.33
C GLN A 28 -10.94 6.02 10.31
N ILE A 29 -10.52 7.28 10.46
CA ILE A 29 -9.34 7.76 9.74
C ILE A 29 -8.11 7.22 10.49
N VAL A 30 -7.32 6.39 9.79
CA VAL A 30 -6.14 5.75 10.37
C VAL A 30 -4.82 6.41 9.96
N TYR A 31 -4.85 7.25 8.91
CA TYR A 31 -3.70 8.04 8.49
C TYR A 31 -4.12 9.29 7.71
N ARG A 32 -3.41 10.40 7.90
CA ARG A 32 -3.56 11.62 7.10
C ARG A 32 -2.25 11.95 6.40
N PHE A 33 -2.31 11.99 5.07
CA PHE A 33 -1.18 12.45 4.23
C PHE A 33 -1.05 13.97 4.30
N ASP A 34 -2.19 14.66 4.34
CA ASP A 34 -2.34 16.12 4.42
C ASP A 34 -3.79 16.48 4.81
N ASP A 35 -4.24 17.68 4.48
CA ASP A 35 -5.58 18.20 4.78
C ASP A 35 -6.70 17.59 3.92
N HIS A 36 -6.36 17.02 2.75
CA HIS A 36 -7.35 16.50 1.79
C HIS A 36 -7.16 15.01 1.45
N ARG A 37 -6.03 14.36 1.82
CA ARG A 37 -5.76 12.94 1.58
C ARG A 37 -5.65 12.16 2.88
N TYR A 38 -6.34 11.03 2.94
CA TYR A 38 -6.32 10.19 4.13
C TYR A 38 -6.65 8.72 3.83
N LEU A 39 -6.32 7.85 4.78
CA LEU A 39 -6.76 6.45 4.80
C LEU A 39 -7.87 6.28 5.82
N GLU A 40 -8.90 5.54 5.42
CA GLU A 40 -10.01 5.13 6.25
C GLU A 40 -10.02 3.61 6.38
N LEU A 41 -10.20 3.16 7.61
CA LEU A 41 -10.39 1.74 7.92
C LEU A 41 -11.84 1.52 8.33
N LYS A 42 -12.56 0.67 7.60
CA LYS A 42 -13.91 0.22 7.94
C LYS A 42 -13.83 -1.20 8.48
N GLY A 43 -13.94 -1.35 9.79
CA GLY A 43 -13.80 -2.66 10.44
C GLY A 43 -13.78 -2.58 11.94
N TRP A 44 -13.69 -3.74 12.57
CA TRP A 44 -13.57 -3.92 14.01
C TRP A 44 -12.11 -4.20 14.39
N ASP A 45 -11.74 -3.87 15.62
CA ASP A 45 -10.41 -4.24 16.17
C ASP A 45 -9.23 -3.80 15.29
N CYS A 46 -9.37 -2.69 14.56
CA CYS A 46 -8.38 -2.19 13.60
C CYS A 46 -8.08 -3.14 12.43
N GLU A 47 -9.04 -3.97 12.08
CA GLU A 47 -9.00 -4.88 10.92
C GLU A 47 -10.23 -4.67 10.04
N GLY A 48 -10.10 -4.82 8.74
CA GLY A 48 -11.19 -4.66 7.79
C GLY A 48 -10.79 -4.08 6.45
N GLU A 49 -11.69 -3.32 5.83
CA GLU A 49 -11.45 -2.69 4.55
C GLU A 49 -10.64 -1.40 4.72
N LEU A 50 -9.56 -1.26 3.96
CA LEU A 50 -8.77 -0.02 3.92
C LEU A 50 -9.09 0.75 2.64
N TRP A 51 -9.45 2.02 2.81
CA TRP A 51 -9.83 2.92 1.74
C TRP A 51 -8.91 4.14 1.70
N PHE A 52 -8.61 4.63 0.50
CA PHE A 52 -7.93 5.90 0.28
C PHE A 52 -8.91 6.93 -0.23
N THR A 53 -8.84 8.14 0.33
CA THR A 53 -9.65 9.28 -0.08
C THR A 53 -8.75 10.47 -0.41
N ASP A 54 -8.99 11.10 -1.57
CA ASP A 54 -8.48 12.42 -1.95
C ASP A 54 -9.67 13.32 -2.30
N THR A 55 -10.05 14.18 -1.39
CA THR A 55 -11.22 15.04 -1.55
C THR A 55 -11.00 16.11 -2.63
N LYS A 56 -9.76 16.54 -2.85
CA LYS A 56 -9.42 17.53 -3.88
C LYS A 56 -9.56 16.97 -5.30
N ARG A 57 -9.23 15.67 -5.48
CA ARG A 57 -9.33 14.98 -6.78
C ARG A 57 -10.62 14.20 -6.95
N GLY A 58 -11.47 14.13 -5.93
CA GLY A 58 -12.70 13.34 -5.93
C GLY A 58 -12.42 11.84 -6.04
N ILE A 59 -11.35 11.36 -5.40
CA ILE A 59 -10.96 9.94 -5.41
C ILE A 59 -11.40 9.31 -4.09
N HIS A 60 -12.04 8.13 -4.20
CA HIS A 60 -12.32 7.24 -3.09
C HIS A 60 -12.18 5.81 -3.61
N SER A 61 -11.11 5.13 -3.21
CA SER A 61 -10.74 3.82 -3.77
C SER A 61 -10.34 2.84 -2.68
N GLN A 62 -10.70 1.57 -2.88
CA GLN A 62 -10.33 0.51 -1.96
C GLN A 62 -8.87 0.12 -2.17
N VAL A 63 -8.09 0.20 -1.10
CA VAL A 63 -6.66 -0.19 -1.07
C VAL A 63 -6.53 -1.69 -0.82
N TRP A 64 -7.22 -2.18 0.22
CA TRP A 64 -7.33 -3.59 0.58
C TRP A 64 -8.76 -3.92 1.01
N SER A 65 -9.24 -5.07 0.58
CA SER A 65 -10.52 -5.62 1.05
C SER A 65 -10.42 -6.21 2.46
N GLN A 66 -9.23 -6.60 2.88
CA GLN A 66 -8.93 -7.08 4.22
C GLN A 66 -7.55 -6.60 4.67
N PHE A 67 -7.56 -5.67 5.60
CA PHE A 67 -6.38 -5.10 6.23
C PHE A 67 -6.31 -5.62 7.67
N TYR A 68 -5.20 -6.25 8.05
CA TYR A 68 -5.12 -6.96 9.32
C TYR A 68 -4.50 -6.15 10.46
N ARG A 69 -3.56 -5.28 10.17
CA ARG A 69 -2.90 -4.46 11.20
C ARG A 69 -2.33 -3.20 10.60
N ILE A 70 -2.45 -2.11 11.34
CA ILE A 70 -1.86 -0.83 10.95
C ILE A 70 -0.32 -0.86 11.02
N PHE A 71 0.30 -0.05 10.18
CA PHE A 71 1.74 0.18 10.19
C PHE A 71 2.10 1.20 11.26
N THR A 72 2.63 0.74 12.39
CA THR A 72 2.90 1.60 13.58
C THR A 72 4.28 2.26 13.57
N LYS A 73 5.14 1.93 12.61
CA LYS A 73 6.44 2.58 12.47
C LYS A 73 6.29 3.98 11.89
N ARG A 74 7.36 4.78 11.95
CA ARG A 74 7.36 6.11 11.35
C ARG A 74 7.01 6.01 9.86
N PHE A 75 5.98 6.75 9.46
CA PHE A 75 5.46 6.79 8.10
C PHE A 75 5.26 8.24 7.66
N VAL A 76 6.01 8.68 6.67
CA VAL A 76 5.97 10.06 6.15
C VAL A 76 5.78 10.02 4.65
N HIS A 77 4.70 10.65 4.14
CA HIS A 77 4.27 10.45 2.78
C HIS A 77 3.78 11.74 2.10
N PRO A 78 4.66 12.67 1.71
CA PRO A 78 4.28 13.87 0.98
C PRO A 78 3.95 13.64 -0.51
N SER A 79 4.44 12.58 -1.16
CA SER A 79 4.15 12.34 -2.58
C SER A 79 2.66 12.21 -2.86
N GLU A 80 2.23 12.70 -4.01
CA GLU A 80 0.83 12.67 -4.42
C GLU A 80 0.55 11.65 -5.52
N ARG A 81 1.35 11.62 -6.58
CA ARG A 81 1.16 10.71 -7.72
C ARG A 81 1.46 9.27 -7.34
N TYR A 82 2.62 9.04 -6.76
CA TYR A 82 3.03 7.74 -6.24
C TYR A 82 2.64 7.64 -4.78
N ILE A 83 1.75 6.71 -4.48
CA ILE A 83 1.33 6.40 -3.12
C ILE A 83 1.75 4.98 -2.83
N ALA A 84 2.47 4.78 -1.73
CA ALA A 84 2.87 3.45 -1.28
C ALA A 84 2.43 3.26 0.17
N ILE A 85 1.74 2.18 0.44
CA ILE A 85 1.17 1.88 1.75
C ILE A 85 1.73 0.54 2.21
N SER A 86 2.27 0.52 3.41
CA SER A 86 2.76 -0.68 4.07
C SER A 86 1.80 -1.13 5.14
N ALA A 87 1.72 -2.46 5.33
CA ALA A 87 1.00 -3.10 6.43
C ALA A 87 1.99 -3.71 7.43
N TRP A 88 1.48 -4.13 8.56
CA TRP A 88 2.28 -4.78 9.62
C TRP A 88 3.09 -6.00 9.12
N GLY A 89 2.56 -6.77 8.19
CA GLY A 89 3.25 -7.93 7.63
C GLY A 89 4.35 -7.59 6.63
N GLY A 90 4.72 -6.30 6.45
CA GLY A 90 5.72 -5.86 5.48
C GLY A 90 5.25 -5.88 4.03
N GLY A 91 4.00 -6.27 3.76
CA GLY A 91 3.40 -6.17 2.44
C GLY A 91 3.21 -4.72 2.03
N PHE A 92 3.37 -4.46 0.73
CA PHE A 92 3.17 -3.14 0.15
C PHE A 92 2.08 -3.18 -0.89
N THR A 93 1.32 -2.09 -0.98
CA THR A 93 0.52 -1.79 -2.15
C THR A 93 0.83 -0.37 -2.61
N VAL A 94 0.81 -0.17 -3.90
CA VAL A 94 1.17 1.11 -4.50
C VAL A 94 0.14 1.56 -5.51
N SER A 95 -0.02 2.86 -5.61
CA SER A 95 -0.71 3.55 -6.69
C SER A 95 0.28 4.44 -7.41
N LYS A 96 0.17 4.54 -8.73
CA LYS A 96 0.98 5.42 -9.58
C LYS A 96 0.16 6.50 -10.28
N ASP A 97 -1.09 6.63 -9.87
CA ASP A 97 -2.11 7.48 -10.49
C ASP A 97 -2.97 8.24 -9.46
N TYR A 98 -2.31 8.73 -8.40
CA TYR A 98 -2.94 9.52 -7.33
C TYR A 98 -3.96 8.74 -6.48
N GLY A 99 -3.83 7.42 -6.39
CA GLY A 99 -4.73 6.58 -5.60
C GLY A 99 -5.96 6.09 -6.35
N ARG A 100 -6.00 6.14 -7.69
CA ARG A 100 -7.14 5.61 -8.46
C ARG A 100 -7.09 4.10 -8.59
N THR A 101 -5.90 3.56 -8.85
CA THR A 101 -5.69 2.11 -8.97
C THR A 101 -4.55 1.65 -8.08
N TRP A 102 -4.59 0.39 -7.67
CA TRP A 102 -3.66 -0.19 -6.72
C TRP A 102 -3.06 -1.48 -7.26
N SER A 103 -1.77 -1.69 -6.98
CA SER A 103 -1.02 -2.89 -7.35
C SER A 103 -0.12 -3.32 -6.20
N GLY A 104 0.09 -4.63 -6.06
CA GLY A 104 1.09 -5.15 -5.12
C GLY A 104 2.49 -4.69 -5.52
N ALA A 105 3.30 -4.35 -4.53
CA ALA A 105 4.73 -4.09 -4.72
C ALA A 105 5.54 -5.29 -4.25
N HIS A 106 6.70 -5.50 -4.87
CA HIS A 106 7.60 -6.59 -4.57
C HIS A 106 8.74 -6.09 -3.68
N TYR A 107 9.15 -6.95 -2.77
CA TYR A 107 10.34 -6.74 -1.96
C TYR A 107 11.45 -7.64 -2.52
N SER A 108 12.51 -7.03 -3.01
CA SER A 108 13.61 -7.72 -3.67
C SER A 108 14.93 -7.44 -2.95
N PRO A 109 15.19 -8.10 -1.81
CA PRO A 109 16.36 -7.79 -0.99
C PRO A 109 17.68 -8.18 -1.67
N GLY A 110 17.66 -9.15 -2.58
CA GLY A 110 18.87 -9.76 -3.14
C GLY A 110 19.45 -10.87 -2.26
N GLU A 111 20.38 -11.61 -2.81
CA GLU A 111 21.08 -12.66 -2.07
C GLU A 111 21.93 -12.07 -0.94
N ASN A 112 21.99 -12.77 0.18
CA ASN A 112 22.78 -12.41 1.35
C ASN A 112 22.47 -11.04 1.98
N GLU A 113 21.25 -10.54 1.82
CA GLU A 113 20.80 -9.37 2.56
C GLU A 113 20.54 -9.70 4.04
N PRO A 114 20.93 -8.81 4.98
CA PRO A 114 20.77 -9.06 6.41
C PRO A 114 19.31 -9.27 6.85
N ASP A 115 18.36 -8.67 6.11
CA ASP A 115 16.92 -8.79 6.38
C ASP A 115 16.32 -10.08 5.79
N GLY A 116 17.13 -10.93 5.15
CA GLY A 116 16.70 -12.20 4.55
C GLY A 116 16.09 -12.05 3.16
N MET A 117 15.59 -13.15 2.62
CA MET A 117 15.05 -13.25 1.26
C MET A 117 13.57 -12.87 1.16
N ASN A 118 12.88 -12.78 2.28
CA ASN A 118 11.47 -12.42 2.38
C ASN A 118 11.29 -10.97 2.84
N LEU A 119 10.05 -10.59 3.11
CA LEU A 119 9.73 -9.31 3.74
C LEU A 119 10.57 -9.09 5.01
N PRO A 120 11.05 -7.86 5.26
CA PRO A 120 11.87 -7.60 6.44
C PRO A 120 11.06 -7.89 7.71
N PRO A 121 11.69 -8.45 8.75
CA PRO A 121 11.04 -8.57 10.04
C PRO A 121 10.49 -7.22 10.48
N TYR A 122 9.23 -7.19 10.89
CA TYR A 122 8.56 -5.93 11.25
C TYR A 122 9.31 -5.12 12.31
N ASP A 123 9.92 -5.81 13.28
CA ASP A 123 10.69 -5.17 14.36
C ASP A 123 12.00 -4.54 13.87
N ASP A 124 12.49 -4.93 12.70
CA ASP A 124 13.67 -4.33 12.10
C ASP A 124 13.36 -3.11 11.24
N ILE A 125 12.09 -2.88 10.90
CA ILE A 125 11.67 -1.68 10.17
C ILE A 125 11.74 -0.48 11.12
N ILE A 126 12.43 0.56 10.68
CA ILE A 126 12.58 1.85 11.38
C ILE A 126 11.55 2.86 10.84
N SER A 127 11.50 3.00 9.52
CA SER A 127 10.63 3.99 8.89
C SER A 127 10.30 3.64 7.45
N PHE A 128 9.18 4.19 6.99
CA PHE A 128 8.81 4.21 5.60
C PHE A 128 8.54 5.65 5.17
N THR A 129 9.27 6.13 4.16
CA THR A 129 9.13 7.49 3.63
C THR A 129 8.82 7.41 2.15
N VAL A 130 7.83 8.15 1.69
CA VAL A 130 7.47 8.23 0.26
C VAL A 130 7.52 9.69 -0.17
N VAL A 131 8.55 10.03 -0.92
CA VAL A 131 8.85 11.41 -1.32
C VAL A 131 9.39 11.47 -2.74
N ASN A 132 9.05 12.50 -3.49
CA ASN A 132 9.46 12.69 -4.89
C ASN A 132 9.12 11.46 -5.77
N ASP A 133 7.91 10.93 -5.60
CA ASP A 133 7.40 9.75 -6.29
C ASP A 133 8.26 8.49 -6.13
N GLN A 134 8.92 8.34 -4.99
CA GLN A 134 9.76 7.20 -4.65
C GLN A 134 9.57 6.80 -3.19
N GLY A 135 9.54 5.49 -2.93
CA GLY A 135 9.44 4.93 -1.59
C GLY A 135 10.83 4.53 -1.03
N PHE A 136 11.01 4.74 0.26
CA PHE A 136 12.23 4.45 1.03
C PHE A 136 11.85 3.70 2.30
N LEU A 137 12.09 2.41 2.34
CA LEU A 137 11.92 1.59 3.55
C LEU A 137 13.27 1.43 4.23
N GLN A 138 13.41 2.03 5.40
CA GLN A 138 14.62 1.92 6.22
C GLN A 138 14.43 0.81 7.24
N THR A 139 15.32 -0.17 7.24
CA THR A 139 15.47 -1.15 8.31
C THR A 139 16.68 -0.82 9.17
N LYS A 140 16.93 -1.61 10.22
CA LYS A 140 18.16 -1.53 11.01
C LYS A 140 19.42 -1.83 10.19
N HIS A 141 19.27 -2.55 9.08
CA HIS A 141 20.38 -3.11 8.32
C HIS A 141 20.53 -2.48 6.94
N SER A 142 19.43 -2.12 6.28
CA SER A 142 19.44 -1.74 4.87
C SER A 142 18.41 -0.64 4.57
N LEU A 143 18.65 0.07 3.47
CA LEU A 143 17.68 0.96 2.86
C LEU A 143 17.19 0.33 1.56
N TYR A 144 15.89 0.02 1.53
CA TYR A 144 15.19 -0.46 0.35
C TYR A 144 14.49 0.71 -0.33
N MET A 145 14.63 0.79 -1.64
CA MET A 145 14.10 1.91 -2.42
C MET A 145 13.32 1.39 -3.62
N SER A 146 12.19 2.03 -3.90
CA SER A 146 11.52 1.84 -5.18
C SER A 146 12.24 2.62 -6.27
N SER A 147 12.02 2.24 -7.53
CA SER A 147 12.42 3.07 -8.66
C SER A 147 11.56 4.35 -8.74
N LYS A 148 12.09 5.35 -9.45
CA LYS A 148 11.40 6.60 -9.78
C LYS A 148 10.49 6.45 -11.00
N PRO A 149 9.58 7.40 -11.24
CA PRO A 149 8.89 7.50 -12.50
C PRO A 149 9.87 7.53 -13.67
N PHE A 150 9.48 6.88 -14.76
CA PHE A 150 10.30 6.82 -15.95
C PHE A 150 9.92 8.00 -16.88
N ASP A 151 10.54 9.13 -16.66
CA ASP A 151 10.31 10.37 -17.43
C ASP A 151 11.38 10.56 -18.53
N ASP A 152 11.90 9.46 -19.09
CA ASP A 152 12.92 9.52 -20.12
C ASP A 152 12.28 9.81 -21.49
N PRO A 153 12.63 10.92 -22.16
CA PRO A 153 12.05 11.27 -23.45
C PRO A 153 12.33 10.25 -24.56
N ARG A 154 13.34 9.40 -24.42
CA ARG A 154 13.60 8.31 -25.38
C ARG A 154 12.49 7.26 -25.37
N LEU A 155 11.76 7.12 -24.27
CA LEU A 155 10.62 6.20 -24.15
C LEU A 155 9.28 6.88 -24.44
N ALA A 156 9.27 8.18 -24.72
CA ALA A 156 8.07 8.85 -25.18
C ALA A 156 7.63 8.31 -26.55
N ALA A 157 6.39 8.60 -26.92
CA ALA A 157 5.86 8.28 -28.23
C ALA A 157 6.72 8.87 -29.34
N GLY A 158 7.26 8.02 -30.25
CA GLY A 158 8.15 8.43 -31.32
C GLY A 158 9.62 8.64 -30.92
N GLY A 159 9.97 8.39 -29.64
CA GLY A 159 11.36 8.37 -29.19
C GLY A 159 12.14 7.17 -29.73
N PRO A 160 13.48 7.14 -29.59
CA PRO A 160 14.34 6.08 -30.11
C PRO A 160 14.36 4.81 -29.26
N GLY A 161 13.74 4.78 -28.07
CA GLY A 161 13.94 3.72 -27.09
C GLY A 161 15.26 3.84 -26.34
N ILE A 162 15.58 2.82 -25.53
CA ILE A 162 16.82 2.75 -24.75
C ILE A 162 17.51 1.42 -25.07
N THR A 163 18.73 1.48 -25.59
CA THR A 163 19.60 0.32 -25.74
C THR A 163 20.57 0.27 -24.55
N TYR A 164 20.75 -0.91 -23.98
CA TYR A 164 21.70 -1.15 -22.89
C TYR A 164 22.43 -2.48 -23.08
N THR A 165 23.60 -2.58 -22.49
CA THR A 165 24.43 -3.80 -22.52
C THR A 165 24.56 -4.31 -21.10
N LEU A 166 24.34 -5.60 -20.90
CA LEU A 166 24.59 -6.27 -19.63
C LEU A 166 26.07 -6.52 -19.39
N ASP A 167 26.44 -6.88 -18.17
CA ASP A 167 27.83 -7.15 -17.80
C ASP A 167 28.39 -8.41 -18.51
N ASP A 168 27.54 -9.33 -18.97
CA ASP A 168 27.89 -10.49 -19.79
C ASP A 168 28.05 -10.16 -21.28
N GLY A 169 27.76 -8.94 -21.70
CA GLY A 169 27.87 -8.44 -23.06
C GLY A 169 26.60 -8.53 -23.88
N ASP A 170 25.52 -9.09 -23.36
CA ASP A 170 24.25 -9.15 -24.04
C ASP A 170 23.63 -7.75 -24.21
N VAL A 171 23.09 -7.50 -25.40
CA VAL A 171 22.50 -6.21 -25.76
C VAL A 171 20.97 -6.33 -25.83
N TYR A 172 20.29 -5.44 -25.11
CA TYR A 172 18.84 -5.37 -25.06
C TYR A 172 18.35 -3.99 -25.49
N HIS A 173 17.08 -3.95 -25.91
CA HIS A 173 16.42 -2.70 -26.28
C HIS A 173 15.04 -2.60 -25.61
N ILE A 174 14.77 -1.44 -25.01
CA ILE A 174 13.45 -1.06 -24.50
C ILE A 174 12.80 -0.18 -25.55
N ASP A 175 11.73 -0.66 -26.17
CA ASP A 175 11.00 0.09 -27.17
C ASP A 175 10.25 1.30 -26.59
N PRO A 176 10.09 2.40 -27.34
CA PRO A 176 9.20 3.48 -26.99
C PRO A 176 7.79 2.94 -26.77
N ARG A 177 7.09 3.46 -25.75
CA ARG A 177 5.76 2.98 -25.30
C ARG A 177 5.73 1.50 -24.89
N SER A 178 6.88 0.90 -24.67
CA SER A 178 6.89 -0.41 -24.01
C SER A 178 5.93 -0.36 -22.80
N PRO A 179 5.20 -1.46 -22.46
CA PRO A 179 4.16 -1.45 -21.40
C PRO A 179 4.71 -1.11 -20.03
N GLY A 180 5.35 -0.04 -19.98
CA GLY A 180 5.94 0.69 -18.90
C GLY A 180 6.92 -0.13 -18.07
N PRO A 181 8.07 0.41 -17.82
CA PRO A 181 8.90 -0.13 -16.77
C PRO A 181 8.05 -0.22 -15.50
N ALA A 182 8.22 -1.28 -14.73
CA ALA A 182 7.50 -1.52 -13.49
C ALA A 182 7.96 -0.55 -12.37
N TRP A 183 8.11 0.74 -12.71
CA TRP A 183 8.58 1.73 -11.76
C TRP A 183 7.70 1.75 -10.51
N GLY A 184 8.34 1.90 -9.37
CA GLY A 184 7.65 1.99 -8.09
C GLY A 184 7.16 0.66 -7.52
N LEU A 185 7.25 -0.46 -8.26
CA LEU A 185 6.75 -1.76 -7.82
C LEU A 185 7.78 -2.59 -7.06
N ASP A 186 9.07 -2.41 -7.34
CA ASP A 186 10.13 -3.18 -6.71
C ASP A 186 10.90 -2.33 -5.68
N TYR A 187 11.07 -2.89 -4.49
CA TYR A 187 11.87 -2.31 -3.42
C TYR A 187 13.16 -3.10 -3.27
N ILE A 188 14.28 -2.48 -3.63
CA ILE A 188 15.59 -3.12 -3.74
C ILE A 188 16.66 -2.28 -3.03
N THR A 189 17.72 -2.92 -2.55
CA THR A 189 18.90 -2.22 -2.03
C THR A 189 19.84 -1.79 -3.15
N LYS A 190 20.64 -0.75 -2.91
CA LYS A 190 21.72 -0.36 -3.83
C LYS A 190 22.73 -1.50 -4.08
N ARG A 191 22.95 -2.36 -3.08
CA ARG A 191 23.87 -3.49 -3.20
C ARG A 191 23.33 -4.54 -4.17
N ALA A 192 22.08 -4.92 -3.99
CA ALA A 192 21.43 -5.89 -4.85
C ALA A 192 21.32 -5.38 -6.29
N LEU A 193 21.06 -4.09 -6.47
CA LEU A 193 20.87 -3.47 -7.77
C LEU A 193 22.14 -3.55 -8.68
N LYS A 194 23.34 -3.72 -8.13
CA LYS A 194 24.56 -3.77 -8.95
C LYS A 194 24.53 -4.87 -10.02
N ASN A 195 23.87 -5.98 -9.69
CA ASN A 195 23.78 -7.16 -10.56
C ASN A 195 22.38 -7.37 -11.11
N ASP A 196 21.50 -6.37 -11.00
CA ASP A 196 20.09 -6.50 -11.38
C ASP A 196 19.80 -5.76 -12.69
N ILE A 197 19.28 -6.49 -13.65
CA ILE A 197 18.80 -5.93 -14.93
C ILE A 197 17.65 -4.91 -14.69
N ALA A 198 16.93 -5.00 -13.58
CA ALA A 198 15.85 -4.10 -13.22
C ALA A 198 16.27 -2.62 -13.25
N LYS A 199 17.54 -2.30 -13.02
CA LYS A 199 18.07 -0.93 -13.12
C LYS A 199 17.76 -0.24 -14.45
N TYR A 200 17.63 -1.00 -15.53
CA TYR A 200 17.34 -0.49 -16.87
C TYR A 200 15.83 -0.39 -17.14
N HIS A 201 15.04 -1.28 -16.55
CA HIS A 201 13.60 -1.35 -16.76
C HIS A 201 12.77 -0.51 -15.79
N THR A 202 13.35 -0.08 -14.67
CA THR A 202 12.62 0.50 -13.54
C THR A 202 13.19 1.84 -13.04
N ASN A 203 14.10 2.46 -13.78
CA ASN A 203 14.68 3.77 -13.48
C ASN A 203 15.29 3.90 -12.08
N TYR A 204 16.30 3.11 -11.81
CA TYR A 204 17.09 3.18 -10.57
C TYR A 204 18.35 4.07 -10.66
N GLN A 205 18.48 4.90 -11.69
CA GLN A 205 19.63 5.80 -11.82
C GLN A 205 19.62 6.85 -10.70
N ASN A 206 20.82 7.17 -10.25
CA ASN A 206 21.05 8.25 -9.25
C ASN A 206 20.26 8.06 -7.96
N LEU A 207 20.17 6.84 -7.46
CA LEU A 207 19.57 6.57 -6.15
C LEU A 207 20.34 7.27 -5.03
N PRO A 208 19.66 7.91 -4.07
CA PRO A 208 20.31 8.51 -2.92
C PRO A 208 20.90 7.44 -2.00
N ASP A 209 21.92 7.82 -1.21
CA ASP A 209 22.53 6.92 -0.22
C ASP A 209 21.74 6.83 1.09
N LYS A 210 20.81 7.75 1.28
CA LYS A 210 19.96 7.83 2.47
C LYS A 210 18.56 8.34 2.08
N THR A 211 17.60 8.04 2.93
CA THR A 211 16.24 8.60 2.80
C THR A 211 16.32 10.14 2.71
N PRO A 212 15.69 10.75 1.69
CA PRO A 212 15.63 12.21 1.59
C PRO A 212 14.92 12.82 2.79
N GLU A 213 15.42 13.98 3.22
CA GLU A 213 14.77 14.74 4.29
C GLU A 213 13.45 15.34 3.80
N VAL A 214 12.38 15.12 4.56
CA VAL A 214 11.08 15.73 4.30
C VAL A 214 10.90 16.91 5.25
N LYS A 215 10.83 18.12 4.68
CA LYS A 215 10.61 19.37 5.43
C LYS A 215 9.14 19.77 5.35
N ASN A 216 8.64 20.42 6.41
CA ASN A 216 7.30 21.02 6.46
C ASN A 216 6.16 20.04 6.16
N TYR A 217 6.33 18.77 6.51
CA TYR A 217 5.26 17.78 6.38
C TYR A 217 4.15 18.05 7.38
N THR A 218 2.92 18.16 6.89
CA THR A 218 1.73 18.49 7.71
C THR A 218 0.86 17.28 8.01
N GLY A 219 1.13 16.13 7.38
CA GLY A 219 0.43 14.88 7.64
C GLY A 219 0.84 14.22 8.96
N TRP A 220 0.26 13.07 9.24
CA TRP A 220 0.66 12.26 10.39
C TRP A 220 1.99 11.55 10.09
N ASP A 221 2.78 11.32 11.11
CA ASP A 221 4.06 10.63 11.01
C ASP A 221 3.98 9.12 11.35
N HIS A 222 2.78 8.62 11.66
CA HIS A 222 2.47 7.20 11.86
C HIS A 222 0.96 6.98 11.72
N MET A 223 0.55 5.75 11.43
CA MET A 223 -0.86 5.37 11.47
C MET A 223 -1.37 5.28 12.90
N ARG A 224 -2.67 5.52 13.08
CA ARG A 224 -3.37 5.49 14.36
C ARG A 224 -4.66 4.71 14.20
N CYS A 225 -5.05 3.97 15.21
CA CYS A 225 -6.31 3.25 15.21
C CYS A 225 -6.79 3.05 16.65
N ASP A 226 -8.09 3.22 16.84
CA ASP A 226 -8.77 2.93 18.10
C ASP A 226 -9.35 1.51 18.02
N MET A 227 -8.83 0.60 18.86
CA MET A 227 -9.28 -0.79 18.95
C MET A 227 -10.71 -0.94 19.46
N ASP A 228 -11.21 0.08 20.20
CA ASP A 228 -12.54 0.06 20.81
C ASP A 228 -13.58 0.86 20.01
N ALA A 229 -13.22 1.35 18.83
CA ALA A 229 -14.14 2.11 17.98
C ALA A 229 -15.42 1.32 17.70
N GLY A 230 -16.56 1.96 17.92
CA GLY A 230 -17.88 1.37 17.70
C GLY A 230 -18.39 0.43 18.80
N ARG A 231 -17.69 0.34 19.95
CA ARG A 231 -18.12 -0.43 21.12
C ARG A 231 -18.81 0.45 22.15
#